data_be387eccffa64ea019329e9d0401469d
#
_entry.id   be387eccffa64ea019329e9d0401469d
#
_cell.length_a   1.000
_cell.length_b   1.000
_cell.length_c   1.000
_cell.angle_alpha   90.00
_cell.angle_beta   90.00
_cell.angle_gamma   90.00
#
_symmetry.space_group_name_H-M   'P 1'
#
loop_
_entity.id
_entity.type
_entity.pdbx_description
1 polymer ?
#
loop_
_entity_poly.entity_id
_entity_poly.type
_entity_poly.pdbx_seq_one_letter_code
_entity_poly.pdbx_strand_id
1 'polypeptide(L)'
;MFKCNKLLGVSLAAVMSVSASASNVFAIDTSVIDEKWGKPTVVYGSGLNDEQIESTRELFDIQDTNNVYETSVDANDLSTYLGVAGADNLILISSVMVQKQDAGTGVKVKIITPENITKITSNQYANAAITAGVSDVEIDVAAVSKVTGESALTGVYKALEANGETLDADRTQVAQDELETTNEIA
;
A
#
# COMPACT_ATOMS: atom_id res chain seq x y z
N MET A 1 -77.96 31.42 -26.39
CA MET A 1 -78.61 30.56 -27.44
C MET A 1 -77.50 29.74 -28.10
N PHE A 2 -77.68 28.41 -28.16
CA PHE A 2 -76.83 27.38 -28.76
C PHE A 2 -75.52 27.04 -27.98
N LYS A 3 -75.47 25.99 -27.21
CA LYS A 3 -75.45 24.51 -27.42
C LYS A 3 -74.44 24.08 -28.46
N CYS A 4 -73.48 23.30 -28.05
CA CYS A 4 -73.28 21.85 -28.27
C CYS A 4 -71.82 21.45 -28.13
N ASN A 5 -71.62 20.54 -27.42
CA ASN A 5 -71.35 19.10 -27.40
C ASN A 5 -69.87 18.71 -27.49
N LYS A 6 -69.44 18.13 -26.39
CA LYS A 6 -68.88 16.77 -26.21
C LYS A 6 -68.14 16.16 -27.38
N LEU A 7 -66.92 15.75 -27.09
CA LEU A 7 -66.48 14.39 -27.41
C LEU A 7 -65.40 13.93 -26.45
N LEU A 8 -65.68 12.83 -25.79
CA LEU A 8 -64.74 12.06 -24.97
C LEU A 8 -63.71 11.45 -25.90
N GLY A 9 -62.46 11.61 -25.52
CA GLY A 9 -61.34 10.76 -25.96
C GLY A 9 -60.70 10.09 -24.77
N VAL A 10 -61.05 8.82 -24.54
CA VAL A 10 -60.43 7.95 -23.57
C VAL A 10 -59.18 7.41 -24.22
N SER A 11 -58.02 7.92 -23.83
CA SER A 11 -56.75 7.26 -24.14
C SER A 11 -56.27 6.49 -22.91
N LEU A 12 -56.33 5.19 -23.09
CA LEU A 12 -55.82 4.18 -22.19
C LEU A 12 -54.28 4.24 -22.19
N ALA A 13 -53.67 4.91 -21.25
CA ALA A 13 -52.23 4.86 -21.06
C ALA A 13 -51.87 3.62 -20.19
N ALA A 14 -51.32 2.60 -20.86
CA ALA A 14 -50.73 1.45 -20.19
C ALA A 14 -49.49 1.90 -19.43
N VAL A 15 -49.59 1.90 -18.11
CA VAL A 15 -48.45 2.10 -17.23
C VAL A 15 -47.69 0.78 -17.17
N MET A 16 -46.61 0.68 -17.93
CA MET A 16 -45.60 -0.36 -17.70
C MET A 16 -44.80 0.00 -16.47
N SER A 17 -45.08 -0.65 -15.37
CA SER A 17 -44.23 -0.63 -14.18
C SER A 17 -42.97 -1.48 -14.44
N VAL A 18 -41.88 -0.80 -14.77
CA VAL A 18 -40.54 -1.39 -14.73
C VAL A 18 -40.14 -1.53 -13.27
N SER A 19 -40.26 -2.74 -12.74
CA SER A 19 -39.66 -3.10 -11.45
C SER A 19 -38.14 -3.10 -11.61
N ALA A 20 -37.49 -2.01 -11.25
CA ALA A 20 -36.06 -1.94 -11.06
C ALA A 20 -35.72 -2.79 -9.84
N SER A 21 -35.18 -3.98 -10.07
CA SER A 21 -34.50 -4.75 -9.06
C SER A 21 -33.30 -3.93 -8.61
N ALA A 22 -33.40 -3.30 -7.46
CA ALA A 22 -32.27 -2.67 -6.82
C ALA A 22 -31.31 -3.81 -6.40
N SER A 23 -30.31 -4.05 -7.22
CA SER A 23 -29.12 -4.80 -6.79
C SER A 23 -28.49 -3.98 -5.67
N ASN A 24 -28.53 -4.48 -4.46
CA ASN A 24 -27.72 -3.93 -3.36
C ASN A 24 -26.25 -4.13 -3.74
N VAL A 25 -25.70 -3.21 -4.49
CA VAL A 25 -24.26 -3.02 -4.56
C VAL A 25 -23.90 -2.50 -3.18
N PHE A 26 -23.31 -3.35 -2.36
CA PHE A 26 -22.62 -2.89 -1.17
C PHE A 26 -21.54 -1.92 -1.68
N ALA A 27 -21.80 -0.63 -1.55
CA ALA A 27 -20.77 0.37 -1.71
C ALA A 27 -19.72 0.05 -0.64
N ILE A 28 -18.55 -0.42 -1.07
CA ILE A 28 -17.38 -0.48 -0.22
C ILE A 28 -17.22 0.93 0.31
N ASP A 29 -17.16 1.08 1.63
CA ASP A 29 -16.94 2.38 2.27
C ASP A 29 -15.51 2.84 1.94
N THR A 30 -15.39 3.57 0.84
CA THR A 30 -14.11 4.10 0.36
C THR A 30 -13.55 5.18 1.28
N SER A 31 -14.38 5.75 2.19
CA SER A 31 -13.92 6.77 3.12
C SER A 31 -12.87 6.24 4.10
N VAL A 32 -12.99 4.97 4.53
CA VAL A 32 -12.01 4.32 5.41
C VAL A 32 -10.69 4.04 4.69
N ILE A 33 -10.75 3.76 3.38
CA ILE A 33 -9.57 3.54 2.54
C ILE A 33 -8.85 4.87 2.30
N ASP A 34 -9.59 5.93 2.02
CA ASP A 34 -9.04 7.27 1.81
C ASP A 34 -8.41 7.85 3.09
N GLU A 35 -8.98 7.59 4.27
CA GLU A 35 -8.38 8.01 5.55
C GLU A 35 -7.04 7.31 5.84
N LYS A 36 -6.90 6.03 5.51
CA LYS A 36 -5.63 5.30 5.68
C LYS A 36 -4.55 5.80 4.72
N TRP A 37 -4.88 5.92 3.43
CA TRP A 37 -3.97 6.48 2.44
C TRP A 37 -3.70 7.98 2.62
N GLY A 38 -4.53 8.70 3.38
CA GLY A 38 -4.35 10.11 3.74
C GLY A 38 -3.17 10.37 4.68
N LYS A 39 -2.61 9.32 5.31
CA LYS A 39 -1.46 9.40 6.21
C LYS A 39 -0.35 8.47 5.73
N PRO A 40 0.93 8.85 5.91
CA PRO A 40 2.03 7.92 5.69
C PRO A 40 1.88 6.66 6.54
N THR A 41 2.21 5.51 5.99
CA THR A 41 2.30 4.25 6.72
C THR A 41 3.76 3.94 7.02
N VAL A 42 4.08 3.81 8.29
CA VAL A 42 5.42 3.46 8.78
C VAL A 42 5.43 1.99 9.19
N VAL A 43 6.36 1.23 8.66
CA VAL A 43 6.53 -0.19 8.99
C VAL A 43 7.92 -0.40 9.57
N TYR A 44 7.95 -0.76 10.83
CA TYR A 44 9.19 -1.03 11.56
C TYR A 44 9.60 -2.49 11.44
N GLY A 45 10.88 -2.76 11.40
CA GLY A 45 11.38 -4.12 11.64
C GLY A 45 11.13 -4.54 13.09
N SER A 46 10.64 -5.74 13.32
CA SER A 46 10.28 -6.25 14.67
C SER A 46 11.48 -6.44 15.61
N GLY A 47 12.71 -6.37 15.10
CA GLY A 47 13.93 -6.44 15.89
C GLY A 47 14.34 -5.13 16.56
N LEU A 48 13.64 -4.01 16.25
CA LEU A 48 13.92 -2.72 16.87
C LEU A 48 13.42 -2.70 18.31
N ASN A 49 14.24 -2.17 19.22
CA ASN A 49 13.80 -1.79 20.56
C ASN A 49 13.21 -0.37 20.56
N ASP A 50 12.64 0.07 21.69
CA ASP A 50 11.96 1.36 21.81
C ASP A 50 12.86 2.56 21.44
N GLU A 51 14.13 2.55 21.85
CA GLU A 51 15.11 3.61 21.55
C GLU A 51 15.41 3.67 20.04
N GLN A 52 15.52 2.51 19.40
CA GLN A 52 15.72 2.40 17.96
C GLN A 52 14.48 2.82 17.15
N ILE A 53 13.28 2.55 17.67
CA ILE A 53 12.03 3.04 17.07
C ILE A 53 12.00 4.58 17.11
N GLU A 54 12.34 5.20 18.25
CA GLU A 54 12.44 6.67 18.34
C GLU A 54 13.49 7.24 17.37
N SER A 55 14.66 6.63 17.29
CA SER A 55 15.68 7.03 16.32
C SER A 55 15.21 6.90 14.87
N THR A 56 14.42 5.87 14.58
CA THR A 56 13.83 5.68 13.25
C THR A 56 12.76 6.73 12.95
N ARG A 57 11.94 7.15 13.94
CA ARG A 57 11.01 8.27 13.80
C ARG A 57 11.72 9.58 13.49
N GLU A 58 12.85 9.84 14.13
CA GLU A 58 13.70 11.00 13.84
C GLU A 58 14.22 10.97 12.40
N LEU A 59 14.68 9.80 11.92
CA LEU A 59 15.16 9.62 10.54
C LEU A 59 14.06 9.89 9.51
N PHE A 60 12.81 9.53 9.80
CA PHE A 60 11.65 9.81 8.95
C PHE A 60 11.01 11.19 9.17
N ASP A 61 11.59 12.03 10.03
CA ASP A 61 11.05 13.35 10.40
C ASP A 61 9.60 13.30 10.94
N ILE A 62 9.28 12.25 11.70
CA ILE A 62 7.96 12.08 12.32
C ILE A 62 7.90 12.90 13.61
N GLN A 63 7.23 14.05 13.56
CA GLN A 63 7.08 14.96 14.70
C GLN A 63 5.87 14.62 15.60
N ASP A 64 4.84 13.98 15.02
CA ASP A 64 3.62 13.59 15.71
C ASP A 64 3.12 12.25 15.15
N THR A 65 3.13 11.22 16.00
CA THR A 65 2.68 9.87 15.65
C THR A 65 1.20 9.79 15.30
N ASN A 66 0.39 10.77 15.67
CA ASN A 66 -1.00 10.85 15.24
C ASN A 66 -1.14 11.13 13.72
N ASN A 67 -0.09 11.62 13.08
CA ASN A 67 -0.08 11.94 11.64
C ASN A 67 0.42 10.79 10.77
N VAL A 68 0.76 9.64 11.33
CA VAL A 68 1.20 8.44 10.63
C VAL A 68 0.39 7.22 11.10
N TYR A 69 0.36 6.17 10.28
CA TYR A 69 -0.09 4.85 10.68
C TYR A 69 1.15 3.97 10.90
N GLU A 70 1.31 3.43 12.10
CA GLU A 70 2.48 2.64 12.47
C GLU A 70 2.14 1.16 12.60
N THR A 71 2.99 0.30 12.05
CA THR A 71 2.93 -1.16 12.17
C THR A 71 4.34 -1.76 12.12
N SER A 72 4.47 -3.08 12.18
CA SER A 72 5.76 -3.76 12.11
C SER A 72 5.73 -4.99 11.22
N VAL A 73 6.89 -5.42 10.73
CA VAL A 73 7.11 -6.67 10.01
C VAL A 73 7.88 -7.65 10.87
N ASP A 74 7.51 -8.92 10.78
CA ASP A 74 8.18 -10.04 11.44
C ASP A 74 8.70 -11.09 10.43
N ALA A 75 9.28 -12.18 10.95
CA ALA A 75 9.82 -13.27 10.12
C ALA A 75 8.74 -13.99 9.29
N ASN A 76 7.48 -14.01 9.75
CA ASN A 76 6.39 -14.62 8.98
C ASN A 76 6.03 -13.72 7.78
N ASP A 77 6.06 -12.41 7.95
CA ASP A 77 5.86 -11.47 6.86
C ASP A 77 6.95 -11.64 5.78
N LEU A 78 8.23 -11.79 6.19
CA LEU A 78 9.32 -12.07 5.25
C LEU A 78 9.08 -13.35 4.47
N SER A 79 8.65 -14.40 5.15
CA SER A 79 8.32 -15.68 4.49
C SER A 79 7.17 -15.52 3.50
N THR A 80 6.16 -14.72 3.86
CA THR A 80 4.97 -14.52 3.03
C THR A 80 5.27 -13.71 1.77
N TYR A 81 5.98 -12.58 1.90
CA TYR A 81 6.18 -11.65 0.78
C TYR A 81 7.45 -11.92 -0.02
N LEU A 82 8.50 -12.44 0.60
CA LEU A 82 9.80 -12.64 -0.04
C LEU A 82 10.20 -14.12 -0.16
N GLY A 83 9.41 -15.06 0.37
CA GLY A 83 9.78 -16.48 0.39
C GLY A 83 10.92 -16.82 1.35
N VAL A 84 11.41 -15.88 2.16
CA VAL A 84 12.54 -16.06 3.08
C VAL A 84 12.07 -16.74 4.36
N ALA A 85 12.33 -18.04 4.49
CA ALA A 85 11.96 -18.82 5.67
C ALA A 85 13.05 -18.81 6.76
N GLY A 86 12.62 -18.86 8.03
CA GLY A 86 13.51 -19.04 9.17
C GLY A 86 14.33 -17.81 9.56
N ALA A 87 13.95 -16.63 9.13
CA ALA A 87 14.58 -15.39 9.58
C ALA A 87 14.39 -15.20 11.09
N ASP A 88 15.42 -14.60 11.74
CA ASP A 88 15.32 -14.19 13.14
C ASP A 88 14.73 -12.77 13.22
N ASN A 89 13.69 -12.60 14.02
CA ASN A 89 13.09 -11.28 14.25
C ASN A 89 14.11 -10.24 14.74
N LEU A 90 15.11 -10.64 15.51
CA LEU A 90 16.11 -9.75 16.09
C LEU A 90 16.99 -9.03 15.04
N ILE A 91 17.08 -9.57 13.82
CA ILE A 91 17.85 -8.95 12.73
C ILE A 91 17.00 -8.04 11.83
N LEU A 92 15.70 -8.01 12.05
CA LEU A 92 14.75 -7.22 11.26
C LEU A 92 14.70 -5.79 11.80
N ILE A 93 15.67 -4.95 11.41
CA ILE A 93 15.84 -3.60 11.95
C ILE A 93 15.85 -2.49 10.89
N SER A 94 15.65 -2.81 9.60
CA SER A 94 15.33 -1.78 8.62
C SER A 94 13.83 -1.49 8.61
N SER A 95 13.49 -0.24 8.33
CA SER A 95 12.12 0.28 8.36
C SER A 95 11.83 1.07 7.10
N VAL A 96 10.55 1.24 6.80
CA VAL A 96 10.08 1.98 5.64
C VAL A 96 8.90 2.87 6.02
N MET A 97 8.85 4.05 5.41
CA MET A 97 7.66 4.91 5.39
C MET A 97 7.16 4.99 3.95
N VAL A 98 5.87 4.72 3.76
CA VAL A 98 5.21 4.72 2.45
C VAL A 98 4.10 5.76 2.47
N GLN A 99 4.14 6.69 1.51
CA GLN A 99 3.17 7.77 1.39
C GLN A 99 2.62 7.85 -0.02
N LYS A 100 1.31 7.83 -0.16
CA LYS A 100 0.65 8.07 -1.45
C LYS A 100 0.90 9.49 -1.92
N GLN A 101 1.12 9.64 -3.22
CA GLN A 101 1.37 10.91 -3.88
C GLN A 101 0.27 11.22 -4.88
N ASP A 102 0.23 12.46 -5.36
CA ASP A 102 -0.69 12.90 -6.39
C ASP A 102 -0.49 12.12 -7.70
N ALA A 103 -1.59 11.89 -8.43
CA ALA A 103 -1.57 11.17 -9.68
C ALA A 103 -0.56 11.76 -10.68
N GLY A 104 0.25 10.87 -11.27
CA GLY A 104 1.29 11.24 -12.23
C GLY A 104 2.65 11.60 -11.60
N THR A 105 2.79 11.49 -10.28
CA THR A 105 4.07 11.73 -9.59
C THR A 105 5.08 10.61 -9.81
N GLY A 106 4.60 9.38 -10.06
CA GLY A 106 5.42 8.18 -10.19
C GLY A 106 5.89 7.62 -8.85
N VAL A 107 6.63 6.50 -8.93
CA VAL A 107 7.24 5.88 -7.74
C VAL A 107 8.57 6.57 -7.44
N LYS A 108 8.71 7.10 -6.24
CA LYS A 108 9.95 7.71 -5.74
C LYS A 108 10.46 6.91 -4.56
N VAL A 109 11.77 6.63 -4.56
CA VAL A 109 12.44 5.92 -3.47
C VAL A 109 13.61 6.73 -2.96
N LYS A 110 13.66 6.92 -1.65
CA LYS A 110 14.77 7.56 -0.95
C LYS A 110 15.28 6.64 0.15
N ILE A 111 16.52 6.19 0.02
CA ILE A 111 17.22 5.50 1.10
C ILE A 111 17.89 6.58 1.96
N ILE A 112 17.34 6.82 3.15
CA ILE A 112 17.78 7.89 4.06
C ILE A 112 19.14 7.59 4.64
N THR A 113 19.39 6.30 4.95
CA THR A 113 20.67 5.81 5.49
C THR A 113 21.34 4.81 4.54
N PRO A 114 21.86 5.26 3.38
CA PRO A 114 22.36 4.37 2.33
C PRO A 114 23.59 3.55 2.80
N GLU A 115 24.36 4.06 3.77
CA GLU A 115 25.49 3.34 4.39
C GLU A 115 25.07 2.16 5.26
N ASN A 116 23.79 2.11 5.66
CA ASN A 116 23.23 1.06 6.51
C ASN A 116 22.43 0.00 5.73
N ILE A 117 22.02 0.28 4.49
CA ILE A 117 21.30 -0.68 3.65
C ILE A 117 22.32 -1.33 2.68
N THR A 118 22.64 -2.60 2.89
CA THR A 118 23.81 -3.22 2.23
C THR A 118 23.48 -4.09 1.02
N LYS A 119 22.21 -4.51 0.85
CA LYS A 119 21.82 -5.45 -0.22
C LYS A 119 20.70 -4.88 -1.09
N ILE A 120 19.59 -4.46 -0.49
CA ILE A 120 18.40 -4.05 -1.23
C ILE A 120 18.61 -2.66 -1.85
N THR A 121 18.33 -2.56 -3.14
CA THR A 121 18.49 -1.35 -3.94
C THR A 121 17.21 -0.51 -4.03
N SER A 122 17.33 0.77 -4.39
CA SER A 122 16.16 1.63 -4.64
C SER A 122 15.23 1.05 -5.72
N ASN A 123 15.79 0.36 -6.74
CA ASN A 123 15.00 -0.27 -7.79
C ASN A 123 14.13 -1.42 -7.25
N GLN A 124 14.65 -2.19 -6.28
CA GLN A 124 13.88 -3.29 -5.67
C GLN A 124 12.72 -2.75 -4.83
N TYR A 125 12.93 -1.68 -4.06
CA TYR A 125 11.83 -1.01 -3.35
C TYR A 125 10.78 -0.42 -4.32
N ALA A 126 11.21 0.23 -5.40
CA ALA A 126 10.30 0.76 -6.42
C ALA A 126 9.51 -0.36 -7.10
N ASN A 127 10.19 -1.47 -7.43
CA ASN A 127 9.55 -2.62 -8.09
C ASN A 127 8.48 -3.26 -7.21
N ALA A 128 8.67 -3.28 -5.89
CA ALA A 128 7.65 -3.75 -4.96
C ALA A 128 6.32 -2.98 -5.12
N ALA A 129 6.36 -1.65 -5.20
CA ALA A 129 5.18 -0.83 -5.43
C ALA A 129 4.57 -1.07 -6.82
N ILE A 130 5.41 -1.11 -7.87
CA ILE A 130 4.98 -1.32 -9.26
C ILE A 130 4.31 -2.68 -9.41
N THR A 131 4.88 -3.73 -8.82
CA THR A 131 4.33 -5.10 -8.87
C THR A 131 2.98 -5.20 -8.16
N ALA A 132 2.81 -4.42 -7.07
CA ALA A 132 1.53 -4.28 -6.37
C ALA A 132 0.50 -3.43 -7.13
N GLY A 133 0.88 -2.83 -8.27
CA GLY A 133 -0.01 -1.98 -9.08
C GLY A 133 -0.10 -0.53 -8.64
N VAL A 134 0.78 -0.08 -7.74
CA VAL A 134 0.82 1.30 -7.26
C VAL A 134 1.81 2.12 -8.08
N SER A 135 1.33 3.25 -8.63
CA SER A 135 2.10 4.09 -9.55
C SER A 135 2.56 5.42 -8.97
N ASP A 136 1.91 5.88 -7.90
CA ASP A 136 2.13 7.23 -7.37
C ASP A 136 2.35 7.16 -5.86
N VAL A 137 3.62 6.94 -5.46
CA VAL A 137 4.00 6.69 -4.07
C VAL A 137 5.42 7.15 -3.80
N GLU A 138 5.67 7.68 -2.62
CA GLU A 138 6.99 7.92 -2.06
C GLU A 138 7.32 6.86 -1.01
N ILE A 139 8.54 6.32 -1.10
CA ILE A 139 9.04 5.23 -0.26
C ILE A 139 10.35 5.71 0.35
N ASP A 140 10.34 5.99 1.65
CA ASP A 140 11.52 6.36 2.41
C ASP A 140 12.00 5.15 3.22
N VAL A 141 13.28 4.80 3.09
CA VAL A 141 13.88 3.62 3.74
C VAL A 141 14.99 4.06 4.69
N ALA A 142 14.98 3.52 5.91
CA ALA A 142 16.00 3.79 6.90
C ALA A 142 16.37 2.54 7.72
N ALA A 143 17.59 2.53 8.25
CA ALA A 143 18.03 1.58 9.25
C ALA A 143 18.99 2.25 10.23
N VAL A 144 18.82 1.97 11.52
CA VAL A 144 19.67 2.52 12.59
C VAL A 144 21.07 1.89 12.67
N SER A 145 21.27 0.75 12.01
CA SER A 145 22.56 0.08 11.84
C SER A 145 22.61 -0.74 10.55
N LYS A 146 23.78 -1.27 10.19
CA LYS A 146 23.98 -2.02 8.93
C LYS A 146 23.18 -3.31 8.90
N VAL A 147 22.35 -3.44 7.86
CA VAL A 147 21.50 -4.61 7.55
C VAL A 147 21.34 -4.78 6.04
N THR A 148 20.74 -5.88 5.61
CA THR A 148 20.47 -6.16 4.20
C THR A 148 19.40 -5.23 3.63
N GLY A 149 18.36 -4.87 4.40
CA GLY A 149 17.22 -4.04 3.97
C GLY A 149 15.94 -4.84 3.68
N GLU A 150 15.95 -6.16 3.85
CA GLU A 150 14.83 -7.05 3.53
C GLU A 150 13.59 -6.79 4.39
N SER A 151 13.75 -6.40 5.68
CA SER A 151 12.58 -6.03 6.50
C SER A 151 11.89 -4.76 5.99
N ALA A 152 12.63 -3.77 5.52
CA ALA A 152 12.04 -2.60 4.87
C ALA A 152 11.33 -2.95 3.55
N LEU A 153 11.90 -3.85 2.74
CA LEU A 153 11.28 -4.32 1.51
C LEU A 153 9.96 -5.05 1.78
N THR A 154 9.95 -5.96 2.75
CA THR A 154 8.74 -6.61 3.25
C THR A 154 7.73 -5.57 3.75
N GLY A 155 8.24 -4.52 4.42
CA GLY A 155 7.44 -3.40 4.92
C GLY A 155 6.74 -2.61 3.82
N VAL A 156 7.34 -2.48 2.62
CA VAL A 156 6.66 -1.87 1.47
C VAL A 156 5.40 -2.66 1.12
N TYR A 157 5.49 -3.98 0.96
CA TYR A 157 4.34 -4.82 0.68
C TYR A 157 3.27 -4.72 1.77
N LYS A 158 3.68 -4.83 3.03
CA LYS A 158 2.76 -4.73 4.17
C LYS A 158 2.06 -3.37 4.24
N ALA A 159 2.76 -2.28 3.95
CA ALA A 159 2.17 -0.94 3.90
C ALA A 159 1.12 -0.83 2.78
N LEU A 160 1.41 -1.36 1.60
CA LEU A 160 0.48 -1.34 0.46
C LEU A 160 -0.78 -2.16 0.77
N GLU A 161 -0.63 -3.37 1.31
CA GLU A 161 -1.76 -4.22 1.71
C GLU A 161 -2.60 -3.57 2.82
N ALA A 162 -1.96 -2.97 3.83
CA ALA A 162 -2.65 -2.25 4.89
C ALA A 162 -3.48 -1.07 4.39
N ASN A 163 -3.12 -0.52 3.24
CA ASN A 163 -3.84 0.56 2.56
C ASN A 163 -4.84 0.06 1.49
N GLY A 164 -5.09 -1.26 1.43
CA GLY A 164 -6.14 -1.86 0.62
C GLY A 164 -5.71 -2.33 -0.77
N GLU A 165 -4.41 -2.29 -1.09
CA GLU A 165 -3.90 -2.89 -2.33
C GLU A 165 -3.95 -4.42 -2.23
N THR A 166 -4.33 -5.07 -3.32
CA THR A 166 -4.36 -6.53 -3.38
C THR A 166 -3.02 -7.04 -3.91
N LEU A 167 -2.28 -7.72 -3.06
CA LEU A 167 -0.99 -8.31 -3.43
C LEU A 167 -1.18 -9.73 -3.94
N ASP A 168 -0.51 -10.04 -5.03
CA ASP A 168 -0.34 -11.40 -5.53
C ASP A 168 1.04 -11.90 -5.06
N ALA A 169 1.05 -12.77 -4.05
CA ALA A 169 2.28 -13.25 -3.43
C ALA A 169 3.21 -13.97 -4.43
N ASP A 170 2.65 -14.72 -5.38
CA ASP A 170 3.45 -15.41 -6.38
C ASP A 170 4.16 -14.41 -7.31
N ARG A 171 3.47 -13.34 -7.70
CA ARG A 171 4.04 -12.26 -8.52
C ARG A 171 5.11 -11.47 -7.77
N THR A 172 4.90 -11.19 -6.48
CA THR A 172 5.87 -10.45 -5.68
C THR A 172 7.16 -11.23 -5.50
N GLN A 173 7.09 -12.54 -5.27
CA GLN A 173 8.26 -13.42 -5.15
C GLN A 173 9.02 -13.51 -6.48
N VAL A 174 8.33 -13.78 -7.59
CA VAL A 174 8.97 -13.86 -8.92
C VAL A 174 9.68 -12.55 -9.27
N ALA A 175 9.07 -11.42 -9.01
CA ALA A 175 9.67 -10.11 -9.29
C ALA A 175 10.94 -9.85 -8.46
N GLN A 176 11.01 -10.35 -7.22
CA GLN A 176 12.21 -10.24 -6.38
C GLN A 176 13.31 -11.20 -6.85
N ASP A 177 12.98 -12.43 -7.20
CA ASP A 177 13.94 -13.43 -7.71
C ASP A 177 14.61 -12.94 -9.01
N GLU A 178 13.84 -12.32 -9.92
CA GLU A 178 14.37 -11.74 -11.15
C GLU A 178 15.37 -10.59 -10.88
N LEU A 179 15.07 -9.72 -9.89
CA LEU A 179 15.95 -8.63 -9.50
C LEU A 179 17.22 -9.11 -8.81
N GLU A 180 17.13 -10.14 -7.95
CA GLU A 180 18.31 -10.74 -7.33
C GLU A 180 19.23 -11.35 -8.37
N THR A 181 18.70 -12.12 -9.32
CA THR A 181 19.46 -12.72 -10.41
C THR A 181 20.15 -11.66 -11.27
N THR A 182 19.47 -10.54 -11.53
CA THR A 182 20.03 -9.44 -12.33
C THR A 182 21.19 -8.74 -11.60
N ASN A 183 21.09 -8.58 -10.29
CA ASN A 183 22.14 -7.94 -9.49
C ASN A 183 23.39 -8.85 -9.32
N GLU A 184 23.26 -10.17 -9.40
CA GLU A 184 24.40 -11.10 -9.35
C GLU A 184 25.24 -11.13 -10.64
N ILE A 185 24.67 -10.67 -11.75
CA ILE A 185 25.31 -10.69 -13.08
C ILE A 185 26.01 -9.35 -13.40
N ALA A 186 25.71 -8.28 -12.67
CA ALA A 186 26.22 -6.94 -12.89
C ALA A 186 27.44 -6.63 -12.05
#